data_7f07744ecc070a1a5f5afb3765d85725
#
_entry.id   7f07744ecc070a1a5f5afb3765d85725
#
_cell.length_a   1.000
_cell.length_b   1.000
_cell.length_c   1.000
_cell.angle_alpha   90.00
_cell.angle_beta   90.00
_cell.angle_gamma   90.00
#
_symmetry.space_group_name_H-M   'P 1'
#
loop_
_entity.id
_entity.type
_entity.pdbx_description
1 polymer ?
#
loop_
_entity_poly.entity_id
_entity_poly.type
_entity_poly.pdbx_seq_one_letter_code
_entity_poly.pdbx_strand_id
1 'polypeptide(L)'
;MQLQESRLQAPDGHGFVLRHWRPQDTRGGLLFLPALGVPANKYDGFAQALAAHGVAVAVPDWRGTGSSDWRAARDRDWGYAQLLEQDLPTALDALPADLPWSLGGHSLGGQFATLLAARRPERCAGLALVATGVPDWRSYRGGKRWGIAGFAHALPVITRLVGHYPGQRLGFAGREAGGLMRDWSRTVRRGRYADYGETSGLEAAMARVSCPALGVHFEHDALVPEPTLHHLLGKLGPGPRRIERFDASRLGTQADHFRWMREPAAVAAAVADWLPLSP
;
A
#
# COMPACT_ATOMS: atom_id res chain seq x y z
N MET A 1 7.22 -24.84 1.96
CA MET A 1 7.37 -23.38 2.03
C MET A 1 7.14 -22.95 3.47
N GLN A 2 8.06 -22.17 4.07
CA GLN A 2 8.01 -21.78 5.48
C GLN A 2 8.03 -20.24 5.57
N LEU A 3 7.18 -19.67 6.44
CA LEU A 3 7.28 -18.28 6.83
C LEU A 3 8.61 -18.03 7.52
N GLN A 4 9.29 -16.97 7.14
CA GLN A 4 10.44 -16.40 7.84
C GLN A 4 10.09 -14.99 8.32
N GLU A 5 10.61 -14.61 9.47
CA GLU A 5 10.43 -13.28 10.04
C GLU A 5 11.79 -12.66 10.32
N SER A 6 12.02 -11.46 9.79
CA SER A 6 13.24 -10.69 10.01
C SER A 6 12.90 -9.41 10.77
N ARG A 7 13.55 -9.21 11.92
CA ARG A 7 13.44 -7.94 12.65
C ARG A 7 14.30 -6.90 11.96
N LEU A 8 13.71 -5.82 11.54
CA LEU A 8 14.38 -4.68 10.90
C LEU A 8 14.35 -3.47 11.84
N GLN A 9 15.33 -2.58 11.66
CA GLN A 9 15.40 -1.31 12.35
C GLN A 9 15.65 -0.19 11.33
N ALA A 10 14.75 0.76 11.27
CA ALA A 10 14.92 1.96 10.46
C ALA A 10 15.99 2.89 11.06
N PRO A 11 16.61 3.78 10.28
CA PRO A 11 17.67 4.68 10.74
C PRO A 11 17.29 5.56 11.94
N ASP A 12 16.02 5.91 12.08
CA ASP A 12 15.50 6.68 13.22
C ASP A 12 15.23 5.85 14.48
N GLY A 13 15.59 4.56 14.45
CA GLY A 13 15.46 3.64 15.57
C GLY A 13 14.13 2.88 15.62
N HIS A 14 13.16 3.13 14.70
CA HIS A 14 11.92 2.37 14.62
C HIS A 14 12.17 0.91 14.25
N GLY A 15 11.71 -0.02 15.08
CA GLY A 15 11.81 -1.45 14.84
C GLY A 15 10.47 -2.06 14.39
N PHE A 16 10.54 -2.97 13.39
CA PHE A 16 9.38 -3.69 12.85
C PHE A 16 9.80 -5.04 12.28
N VAL A 17 8.84 -5.91 11.99
CA VAL A 17 9.09 -7.21 11.37
C VAL A 17 8.75 -7.16 9.88
N LEU A 18 9.63 -7.72 9.07
CA LEU A 18 9.39 -8.12 7.69
C LEU A 18 9.05 -9.61 7.68
N ARG A 19 7.84 -9.93 7.27
CA ARG A 19 7.38 -11.31 7.05
C ARG A 19 7.66 -11.68 5.61
N HIS A 20 8.29 -12.84 5.37
CA HIS A 20 8.58 -13.24 4.01
C HIS A 20 8.41 -14.75 3.78
N TRP A 21 8.03 -15.06 2.56
CA TRP A 21 7.85 -16.41 2.02
C TRP A 21 8.68 -16.53 0.75
N ARG A 22 9.53 -17.53 0.70
CA ARG A 22 10.34 -17.81 -0.49
C ARG A 22 10.11 -19.26 -0.92
N PRO A 23 9.49 -19.52 -2.08
CA PRO A 23 9.42 -20.86 -2.65
C PRO A 23 10.79 -21.32 -3.14
N GLN A 24 10.96 -22.64 -3.35
CA GLN A 24 12.22 -23.21 -3.87
C GLN A 24 12.50 -22.69 -5.28
N ASP A 25 11.48 -22.76 -6.15
CA ASP A 25 11.57 -22.30 -7.54
C ASP A 25 11.10 -20.84 -7.64
N THR A 26 11.85 -19.93 -7.02
CA THR A 26 11.51 -18.51 -7.02
C THR A 26 11.92 -17.85 -8.34
N ARG A 27 10.96 -17.24 -9.04
CA ARG A 27 11.16 -16.56 -10.33
C ARG A 27 11.15 -15.03 -10.25
N GLY A 28 10.78 -14.48 -9.13
CA GLY A 28 10.73 -13.05 -8.84
C GLY A 28 10.10 -12.77 -7.49
N GLY A 29 10.05 -11.52 -7.07
CA GLY A 29 9.53 -11.15 -5.76
C GLY A 29 8.52 -10.01 -5.78
N LEU A 30 7.72 -9.94 -4.73
CA LEU A 30 6.78 -8.86 -4.46
C LEU A 30 6.95 -8.35 -3.04
N LEU A 31 7.38 -7.08 -2.90
CA LEU A 31 7.23 -6.34 -1.65
C LEU A 31 5.80 -5.79 -1.59
N PHE A 32 4.98 -6.34 -0.70
CA PHE A 32 3.56 -6.00 -0.61
C PHE A 32 3.26 -5.23 0.66
N LEU A 33 2.82 -3.99 0.50
CA LEU A 33 2.56 -3.07 1.61
C LEU A 33 1.12 -3.19 2.08
N PRO A 34 0.87 -3.37 3.40
CA PRO A 34 -0.46 -3.49 3.97
C PRO A 34 -1.34 -2.25 3.79
N ALA A 35 -2.65 -2.40 3.96
CA ALA A 35 -3.57 -1.27 4.13
C ALA A 35 -3.34 -0.57 5.47
N LEU A 36 -3.78 0.68 5.56
CA LEU A 36 -3.71 1.48 6.78
C LEU A 36 -4.35 0.75 7.98
N GLY A 37 -3.61 0.60 9.07
CA GLY A 37 -4.08 -0.05 10.30
C GLY A 37 -4.22 -1.57 10.21
N VAL A 38 -3.81 -2.20 9.10
CA VAL A 38 -3.86 -3.65 8.93
C VAL A 38 -2.47 -4.25 9.13
N PRO A 39 -2.28 -5.16 10.10
CA PRO A 39 -1.00 -5.80 10.33
C PRO A 39 -0.63 -6.80 9.22
N ALA A 40 0.67 -6.98 9.01
CA ALA A 40 1.25 -7.79 7.93
C ALA A 40 0.74 -9.24 7.93
N ASN A 41 0.49 -9.85 9.09
CA ASN A 41 0.01 -11.22 9.21
C ASN A 41 -1.37 -11.47 8.57
N LYS A 42 -2.16 -10.41 8.33
CA LYS A 42 -3.44 -10.53 7.61
C LYS A 42 -3.27 -10.89 6.13
N TYR A 43 -2.07 -10.75 5.60
CA TYR A 43 -1.74 -11.07 4.22
C TYR A 43 -1.04 -12.43 4.06
N ASP A 44 -0.92 -13.24 5.14
CA ASP A 44 -0.26 -14.56 5.09
C ASP A 44 -0.90 -15.46 4.03
N GLY A 45 -2.23 -15.53 3.96
CA GLY A 45 -2.93 -16.33 2.95
C GLY A 45 -2.66 -15.86 1.51
N PHE A 46 -2.61 -14.55 1.28
CA PHE A 46 -2.27 -13.99 -0.02
C PHE A 46 -0.81 -14.28 -0.39
N ALA A 47 0.11 -14.12 0.55
CA ALA A 47 1.51 -14.40 0.34
C ALA A 47 1.77 -15.89 0.05
N GLN A 48 1.09 -16.79 0.76
CA GLN A 48 1.15 -18.23 0.51
C GLN A 48 0.60 -18.60 -0.88
N ALA A 49 -0.53 -17.97 -1.27
CA ALA A 49 -1.11 -18.19 -2.60
C ALA A 49 -0.17 -17.72 -3.72
N LEU A 50 0.46 -16.55 -3.58
CA LEU A 50 1.48 -16.06 -4.52
C LEU A 50 2.71 -16.96 -4.57
N ALA A 51 3.17 -17.42 -3.43
CA ALA A 51 4.33 -18.31 -3.37
C ALA A 51 4.08 -19.66 -4.05
N ALA A 52 2.83 -20.15 -4.09
CA ALA A 52 2.45 -21.32 -4.87
C ALA A 52 2.62 -21.10 -6.40
N HIS A 53 2.67 -19.84 -6.84
CA HIS A 53 2.98 -19.45 -8.23
C HIS A 53 4.47 -19.10 -8.46
N GLY A 54 5.38 -19.45 -7.54
CA GLY A 54 6.81 -19.16 -7.67
C GLY A 54 7.22 -17.73 -7.37
N VAL A 55 6.38 -16.94 -6.68
CA VAL A 55 6.66 -15.55 -6.31
C VAL A 55 7.13 -15.49 -4.86
N ALA A 56 8.34 -14.97 -4.61
CA ALA A 56 8.74 -14.58 -3.26
C ALA A 56 7.92 -13.38 -2.79
N VAL A 57 7.45 -13.41 -1.55
CA VAL A 57 6.62 -12.31 -1.02
C VAL A 57 7.22 -11.80 0.28
N ALA A 58 7.33 -10.48 0.39
CA ALA A 58 7.73 -9.80 1.60
C ALA A 58 6.66 -8.79 2.02
N VAL A 59 6.25 -8.83 3.30
CA VAL A 59 5.21 -7.96 3.85
C VAL A 59 5.71 -7.33 5.15
N PRO A 60 6.04 -6.04 5.19
CA PRO A 60 6.44 -5.36 6.40
C PRO A 60 5.24 -4.93 7.24
N ASP A 61 5.40 -4.89 8.56
CA ASP A 61 4.45 -4.17 9.39
C ASP A 61 4.65 -2.65 9.27
N TRP A 62 3.55 -1.92 9.28
CA TRP A 62 3.59 -0.47 9.32
C TRP A 62 4.08 0.06 10.66
N ARG A 63 4.74 1.20 10.63
CA ARG A 63 4.98 2.02 11.81
C ARG A 63 3.65 2.26 12.56
N GLY A 64 3.59 1.82 13.79
CA GLY A 64 2.40 1.92 14.64
C GLY A 64 1.45 0.71 14.60
N THR A 65 1.68 -0.27 13.74
CA THR A 65 0.80 -1.44 13.55
C THR A 65 1.60 -2.75 13.71
N GLY A 66 0.90 -3.83 14.06
CA GLY A 66 1.50 -5.17 14.15
C GLY A 66 2.68 -5.23 15.12
N SER A 67 3.83 -5.68 14.60
CA SER A 67 5.10 -5.86 15.32
C SER A 67 5.90 -4.57 15.55
N SER A 68 5.42 -3.43 15.03
CA SER A 68 6.05 -2.12 15.28
C SER A 68 6.25 -1.90 16.78
N ASP A 69 7.42 -1.47 17.20
CA ASP A 69 7.69 -1.10 18.60
C ASP A 69 7.19 0.32 18.95
N TRP A 70 6.77 1.10 17.97
CA TRP A 70 6.18 2.41 18.16
C TRP A 70 4.66 2.36 18.08
N ARG A 71 4.01 3.26 18.83
CA ARG A 71 2.57 3.52 18.74
C ARG A 71 2.36 5.03 18.69
N ALA A 72 1.44 5.47 17.82
CA ALA A 72 1.12 6.89 17.68
C ALA A 72 0.60 7.45 19.02
N ALA A 73 1.13 8.60 19.42
CA ALA A 73 0.77 9.30 20.64
C ALA A 73 1.01 10.81 20.45
N ARG A 74 0.67 11.61 21.46
CA ARG A 74 0.87 13.07 21.40
C ARG A 74 2.35 13.45 21.30
N ASP A 75 3.22 12.66 21.92
CA ASP A 75 4.67 12.81 21.95
C ASP A 75 5.40 11.94 20.91
N ARG A 76 4.63 11.17 20.11
CA ARG A 76 5.20 10.28 19.09
C ARG A 76 4.34 10.31 17.83
N ASP A 77 4.75 11.10 16.87
CA ASP A 77 4.04 11.35 15.62
C ASP A 77 4.97 11.11 14.42
N TRP A 78 4.38 10.79 13.27
CA TRP A 78 5.07 10.63 12.00
C TRP A 78 4.11 10.88 10.84
N GLY A 79 4.68 11.16 9.66
CA GLY A 79 3.95 11.36 8.42
C GLY A 79 4.47 10.49 7.30
N TYR A 80 4.13 10.85 6.08
CA TYR A 80 4.58 10.16 4.88
C TYR A 80 6.11 10.22 4.71
N ALA A 81 6.75 11.30 5.16
CA ALA A 81 8.19 11.45 5.11
C ALA A 81 8.90 10.29 5.80
N GLN A 82 8.55 9.98 7.06
CA GLN A 82 9.19 8.90 7.82
C GLN A 82 9.00 7.53 7.16
N LEU A 83 7.83 7.26 6.60
CA LEU A 83 7.59 6.02 5.88
C LEU A 83 8.46 5.93 4.61
N LEU A 84 8.49 7.00 3.80
CA LEU A 84 9.20 7.03 2.52
C LEU A 84 10.73 7.12 2.66
N GLU A 85 11.23 7.67 3.75
CA GLU A 85 12.67 7.92 3.95
C GLU A 85 13.32 6.93 4.91
N GLN A 86 12.53 6.29 5.77
CA GLN A 86 13.04 5.41 6.81
C GLN A 86 12.55 3.96 6.61
N ASP A 87 11.25 3.69 6.79
CA ASP A 87 10.73 2.33 6.88
C ASP A 87 10.77 1.59 5.54
N LEU A 88 10.25 2.22 4.47
CA LEU A 88 10.12 1.55 3.18
C LEU A 88 11.48 1.30 2.49
N PRO A 89 12.45 2.22 2.50
CA PRO A 89 13.80 1.92 2.06
C PRO A 89 14.43 0.78 2.87
N THR A 90 14.31 0.79 4.21
CA THR A 90 14.80 -0.29 5.07
C THR A 90 14.21 -1.66 4.69
N ALA A 91 12.89 -1.71 4.45
CA ALA A 91 12.25 -2.95 4.01
C ALA A 91 12.69 -3.39 2.62
N LEU A 92 12.84 -2.46 1.67
CA LEU A 92 13.28 -2.73 0.31
C LEU A 92 14.76 -3.19 0.24
N ASP A 93 15.63 -2.54 1.02
CA ASP A 93 17.06 -2.84 1.03
C ASP A 93 17.38 -4.15 1.76
N ALA A 94 16.45 -4.64 2.61
CA ALA A 94 16.54 -5.97 3.23
C ALA A 94 16.22 -7.12 2.26
N LEU A 95 15.70 -6.84 1.07
CA LEU A 95 15.35 -7.88 0.10
C LEU A 95 16.57 -8.35 -0.67
N PRO A 96 16.67 -9.67 -0.96
CA PRO A 96 17.74 -10.23 -1.77
C PRO A 96 17.85 -9.55 -3.14
N ALA A 97 19.09 -9.27 -3.56
CA ALA A 97 19.34 -8.60 -4.85
C ALA A 97 19.39 -9.57 -6.06
N ASP A 98 19.29 -10.87 -5.82
CA ASP A 98 19.35 -11.93 -6.82
C ASP A 98 18.05 -12.14 -7.61
N LEU A 99 17.01 -11.38 -7.28
CA LEU A 99 15.69 -11.47 -7.89
C LEU A 99 15.17 -10.10 -8.35
N PRO A 100 14.39 -10.08 -9.44
CA PRO A 100 13.61 -8.90 -9.77
C PRO A 100 12.48 -8.73 -8.74
N TRP A 101 12.44 -7.58 -8.07
CA TRP A 101 11.38 -7.26 -7.12
C TRP A 101 10.37 -6.30 -7.71
N SER A 102 9.12 -6.68 -7.67
CA SER A 102 7.98 -5.80 -7.89
C SER A 102 7.53 -5.17 -6.57
N LEU A 103 6.91 -4.02 -6.66
CA LEU A 103 6.32 -3.34 -5.51
C LEU A 103 4.79 -3.42 -5.61
N GLY A 104 4.13 -3.58 -4.49
CA GLY A 104 2.67 -3.65 -4.50
C GLY A 104 2.09 -3.29 -3.15
N GLY A 105 0.78 -3.28 -3.08
CA GLY A 105 0.13 -3.05 -1.80
C GLY A 105 -1.38 -2.92 -1.91
N HIS A 106 -1.99 -3.02 -0.75
CA HIS A 106 -3.41 -2.87 -0.54
C HIS A 106 -3.75 -1.46 -0.06
N SER A 107 -4.73 -0.81 -0.69
CA SER A 107 -5.25 0.49 -0.24
C SER A 107 -4.12 1.54 -0.11
N LEU A 108 -3.89 2.12 1.07
CA LEU A 108 -2.78 3.04 1.31
C LEU A 108 -1.42 2.41 0.96
N GLY A 109 -1.26 1.10 1.19
CA GLY A 109 -0.04 0.38 0.80
C GLY A 109 0.28 0.46 -0.69
N GLY A 110 -0.74 0.37 -1.55
CA GLY A 110 -0.56 0.53 -2.99
C GLY A 110 -0.16 1.97 -3.39
N GLN A 111 -0.66 2.97 -2.68
CA GLN A 111 -0.20 4.35 -2.86
C GLN A 111 1.29 4.46 -2.53
N PHE A 112 1.70 3.94 -1.38
CA PHE A 112 3.12 3.96 -0.96
C PHE A 112 4.02 3.11 -1.86
N ALA A 113 3.55 1.98 -2.37
CA ALA A 113 4.29 1.20 -3.38
C ALA A 113 4.57 2.03 -4.64
N THR A 114 3.60 2.82 -5.09
CA THR A 114 3.75 3.72 -6.24
C THR A 114 4.72 4.87 -5.94
N LEU A 115 4.66 5.45 -4.74
CA LEU A 115 5.58 6.51 -4.30
C LEU A 115 7.00 5.98 -4.13
N LEU A 116 7.16 4.77 -3.60
CA LEU A 116 8.46 4.11 -3.49
C LEU A 116 9.05 3.79 -4.86
N ALA A 117 8.25 3.31 -5.81
CA ALA A 117 8.66 3.11 -7.20
C ALA A 117 9.13 4.41 -7.87
N ALA A 118 8.47 5.53 -7.56
CA ALA A 118 8.89 6.83 -8.06
C ALA A 118 10.25 7.30 -7.50
N ARG A 119 10.59 6.90 -6.27
CA ARG A 119 11.86 7.24 -5.61
C ARG A 119 12.99 6.27 -5.95
N ARG A 120 12.66 5.01 -6.19
CA ARG A 120 13.62 3.91 -6.41
C ARG A 120 13.21 3.10 -7.66
N PRO A 121 13.09 3.77 -8.85
CA PRO A 121 12.61 3.12 -10.06
C PRO A 121 13.48 1.94 -10.49
N GLU A 122 14.77 1.98 -10.20
CA GLU A 122 15.75 0.90 -10.46
C GLU A 122 15.49 -0.37 -9.65
N ARG A 123 14.72 -0.27 -8.56
CA ARG A 123 14.37 -1.37 -7.66
C ARG A 123 12.93 -1.85 -7.86
N CYS A 124 12.25 -1.40 -8.93
CA CYS A 124 10.86 -1.72 -9.20
C CYS A 124 10.68 -2.37 -10.57
N ALA A 125 10.60 -3.70 -10.60
CA ALA A 125 10.35 -4.45 -11.84
C ALA A 125 8.90 -4.31 -12.33
N GLY A 126 7.92 -4.13 -11.42
CA GLY A 126 6.51 -3.96 -11.74
C GLY A 126 5.69 -3.48 -10.54
N LEU A 127 4.43 -3.12 -10.77
CA LEU A 127 3.51 -2.69 -9.73
C LEU A 127 2.27 -3.61 -9.65
N ALA A 128 1.89 -4.00 -8.42
CA ALA A 128 0.65 -4.73 -8.12
C ALA A 128 -0.20 -3.92 -7.12
N LEU A 129 -1.22 -3.24 -7.62
CA LEU A 129 -2.01 -2.24 -6.92
C LEU A 129 -3.40 -2.79 -6.60
N VAL A 130 -3.62 -3.27 -5.36
CA VAL A 130 -4.86 -3.94 -4.95
C VAL A 130 -5.75 -2.99 -4.15
N ALA A 131 -7.00 -2.80 -4.58
CA ALA A 131 -7.98 -1.93 -3.92
C ALA A 131 -7.38 -0.57 -3.54
N THR A 132 -6.67 0.07 -4.44
CA THR A 132 -5.92 1.31 -4.20
C THR A 132 -6.16 2.36 -5.27
N GLY A 133 -5.91 3.60 -4.91
CA GLY A 133 -6.07 4.73 -5.82
C GLY A 133 -5.71 6.06 -5.13
N VAL A 134 -5.72 7.14 -5.87
CA VAL A 134 -5.62 8.48 -5.27
C VAL A 134 -6.96 8.81 -4.62
N PRO A 135 -7.02 9.04 -3.31
CA PRO A 135 -8.27 9.28 -2.59
C PRO A 135 -8.79 10.72 -2.81
N ASP A 136 -8.81 11.18 -4.07
CA ASP A 136 -9.35 12.50 -4.41
C ASP A 136 -10.87 12.51 -4.18
N TRP A 137 -11.36 13.42 -3.34
CA TRP A 137 -12.77 13.56 -3.04
C TRP A 137 -13.64 13.76 -4.29
N ARG A 138 -13.07 14.29 -5.39
CA ARG A 138 -13.77 14.49 -6.67
C ARG A 138 -14.05 13.19 -7.41
N SER A 139 -13.32 12.13 -7.10
CA SER A 139 -13.50 10.80 -7.68
C SER A 139 -14.67 10.01 -7.09
N TYR A 140 -15.25 10.51 -6.01
CA TYR A 140 -16.42 9.91 -5.36
C TYR A 140 -17.73 10.53 -5.87
N ARG A 141 -18.82 9.78 -5.76
CA ARG A 141 -20.16 10.21 -6.25
C ARG A 141 -21.13 10.45 -5.10
N GLY A 142 -22.14 11.28 -5.37
CA GLY A 142 -23.24 11.54 -4.43
C GLY A 142 -22.78 12.06 -3.07
N GLY A 143 -23.47 11.67 -2.02
CA GLY A 143 -23.17 12.10 -0.64
C GLY A 143 -21.80 11.68 -0.15
N LYS A 144 -21.25 10.55 -0.64
CA LYS A 144 -19.90 10.08 -0.27
C LYS A 144 -18.82 11.09 -0.62
N ARG A 145 -18.97 11.82 -1.72
CA ARG A 145 -18.05 12.88 -2.13
C ARG A 145 -17.88 13.93 -1.03
N TRP A 146 -18.98 14.39 -0.49
CA TRP A 146 -18.97 15.42 0.56
C TRP A 146 -18.58 14.85 1.92
N GLY A 147 -18.95 13.58 2.19
CA GLY A 147 -18.52 12.88 3.40
C GLY A 147 -17.00 12.76 3.51
N ILE A 148 -16.32 12.29 2.44
CA ILE A 148 -14.85 12.17 2.45
C ILE A 148 -14.17 13.55 2.46
N ALA A 149 -14.73 14.56 1.77
CA ALA A 149 -14.21 15.91 1.81
C ALA A 149 -14.29 16.50 3.23
N GLY A 150 -15.46 16.39 3.88
CA GLY A 150 -15.66 16.85 5.27
C GLY A 150 -14.75 16.11 6.25
N PHE A 151 -14.66 14.79 6.13
CA PHE A 151 -13.75 13.97 6.95
C PHE A 151 -12.28 14.44 6.79
N ALA A 152 -11.83 14.64 5.55
CA ALA A 152 -10.48 15.12 5.29
C ALA A 152 -10.21 16.51 5.90
N HIS A 153 -11.20 17.41 5.94
CA HIS A 153 -11.04 18.71 6.59
C HIS A 153 -11.03 18.61 8.12
N ALA A 154 -11.75 17.64 8.70
CA ALA A 154 -11.80 17.43 10.14
C ALA A 154 -10.52 16.77 10.71
N LEU A 155 -9.83 15.94 9.91
CA LEU A 155 -8.66 15.17 10.37
C LEU A 155 -7.56 16.01 11.02
N PRO A 156 -7.11 17.15 10.45
CA PRO A 156 -6.08 17.98 11.09
C PRO A 156 -6.50 18.49 12.46
N VAL A 157 -7.78 18.81 12.65
CA VAL A 157 -8.33 19.29 13.92
C VAL A 157 -8.37 18.13 14.93
N ILE A 158 -8.92 16.98 14.54
CA ILE A 158 -9.01 15.78 15.40
C ILE A 158 -7.62 15.39 15.88
N THR A 159 -6.66 15.25 14.95
CA THR A 159 -5.31 14.79 15.28
C THR A 159 -4.54 15.80 16.14
N ARG A 160 -4.80 17.10 15.99
CA ARG A 160 -4.19 18.13 16.84
C ARG A 160 -4.74 18.10 18.28
N LEU A 161 -6.05 17.91 18.44
CA LEU A 161 -6.70 17.88 19.76
C LEU A 161 -6.36 16.60 20.51
N VAL A 162 -6.44 15.44 19.84
CA VAL A 162 -6.24 14.12 20.45
C VAL A 162 -4.76 13.73 20.54
N GLY A 163 -3.92 14.24 19.64
CA GLY A 163 -2.50 13.88 19.49
C GLY A 163 -2.25 12.69 18.58
N HIS A 164 -3.30 12.01 18.13
CA HIS A 164 -3.28 10.92 17.16
C HIS A 164 -4.69 10.77 16.56
N TYR A 165 -4.84 9.95 15.52
CA TYR A 165 -6.15 9.60 14.98
C TYR A 165 -6.71 8.36 15.69
N PRO A 166 -7.86 8.46 16.39
CA PRO A 166 -8.45 7.35 17.13
C PRO A 166 -9.39 6.51 16.26
N GLY A 167 -8.85 5.90 15.18
CA GLY A 167 -9.65 5.24 14.14
C GLY A 167 -10.50 4.09 14.64
N GLN A 168 -10.04 3.33 15.64
CA GLN A 168 -10.81 2.25 16.27
C GLN A 168 -12.15 2.75 16.86
N ARG A 169 -12.19 3.99 17.35
CA ARG A 169 -13.41 4.62 17.88
C ARG A 169 -14.29 5.24 16.79
N LEU A 170 -13.70 5.58 15.66
CA LEU A 170 -14.36 6.25 14.54
C LEU A 170 -14.72 5.29 13.39
N GLY A 171 -14.41 3.99 13.52
CA GLY A 171 -14.77 2.96 12.54
C GLY A 171 -13.96 2.96 11.24
N PHE A 172 -12.79 3.64 11.23
CA PHE A 172 -11.90 3.67 10.07
C PHE A 172 -10.43 3.63 10.51
N ALA A 173 -9.67 2.66 9.99
CA ALA A 173 -8.28 2.41 10.35
C ALA A 173 -8.06 2.07 11.85
N GLY A 174 -6.80 2.12 12.28
CA GLY A 174 -6.39 1.84 13.65
C GLY A 174 -6.19 3.10 14.51
N ARG A 175 -5.19 3.04 15.39
CA ARG A 175 -4.64 4.20 16.09
C ARG A 175 -3.49 4.75 15.24
N GLU A 176 -3.77 5.76 14.43
CA GLU A 176 -2.84 6.26 13.44
C GLU A 176 -2.14 7.55 13.88
N ALA A 177 -0.94 7.76 13.36
CA ALA A 177 -0.20 8.99 13.60
C ALA A 177 -0.91 10.21 13.02
N GLY A 178 -0.86 11.31 13.75
CA GLY A 178 -1.48 12.57 13.31
C GLY A 178 -0.89 13.09 12.02
N GLY A 179 0.44 13.01 11.85
CA GLY A 179 1.15 13.40 10.64
C GLY A 179 0.70 12.61 9.42
N LEU A 180 0.65 11.28 9.56
CA LEU A 180 0.17 10.39 8.50
C LEU A 180 -1.24 10.77 8.02
N MET A 181 -2.15 10.99 8.94
CA MET A 181 -3.53 11.35 8.63
C MET A 181 -3.67 12.75 8.05
N ARG A 182 -2.82 13.69 8.46
CA ARG A 182 -2.75 15.05 7.86
C ARG A 182 -2.23 15.00 6.42
N ASP A 183 -1.23 14.17 6.13
CA ASP A 183 -0.70 13.99 4.78
C ASP A 183 -1.74 13.32 3.87
N TRP A 184 -2.40 12.26 4.37
CA TRP A 184 -3.52 11.62 3.67
C TRP A 184 -4.66 12.62 3.40
N SER A 185 -5.06 13.40 4.40
CA SER A 185 -6.05 14.46 4.26
C SER A 185 -5.69 15.48 3.17
N ARG A 186 -4.40 15.84 3.08
CA ARG A 186 -3.91 16.76 2.03
C ARG A 186 -4.10 16.14 0.64
N THR A 187 -3.80 14.85 0.49
CA THR A 187 -3.99 14.11 -0.77
C THR A 187 -5.48 14.04 -1.14
N VAL A 188 -6.37 13.73 -0.19
CA VAL A 188 -7.83 13.74 -0.41
C VAL A 188 -8.30 15.08 -0.96
N ARG A 189 -7.88 16.18 -0.35
CA ARG A 189 -8.33 17.52 -0.71
C ARG A 189 -7.77 18.02 -2.04
N ARG A 190 -6.55 17.61 -2.41
CA ARG A 190 -5.84 18.13 -3.58
C ARG A 190 -5.85 17.19 -4.78
N GLY A 191 -6.09 15.89 -4.59
CA GLY A 191 -5.97 14.87 -5.62
C GLY A 191 -4.52 14.64 -6.09
N ARG A 192 -3.55 15.09 -5.30
CA ARG A 192 -2.13 14.98 -5.63
C ARG A 192 -1.29 14.82 -4.38
N TYR A 193 -0.17 14.12 -4.53
CA TYR A 193 0.82 13.98 -3.48
C TYR A 193 1.63 15.27 -3.33
N ALA A 194 1.98 15.60 -2.09
CA ALA A 194 2.91 16.67 -1.81
C ALA A 194 4.36 16.14 -1.84
N ASP A 195 5.31 17.03 -1.78
CA ASP A 195 6.67 16.67 -1.44
C ASP A 195 6.73 16.39 0.06
N TYR A 196 7.27 15.23 0.41
CA TYR A 196 7.35 14.75 1.80
C TYR A 196 8.83 14.60 2.18
N GLY A 197 9.22 15.20 3.32
CA GLY A 197 10.61 15.21 3.79
C GLY A 197 11.53 15.94 2.83
N GLU A 198 12.69 15.36 2.55
CA GLU A 198 13.69 15.90 1.62
C GLU A 198 13.33 15.65 0.15
N THR A 199 12.27 14.89 -0.14
CA THR A 199 11.87 14.55 -1.51
C THR A 199 11.13 15.71 -2.15
N SER A 200 11.70 16.27 -3.22
CA SER A 200 11.05 17.23 -4.10
C SER A 200 10.62 16.60 -5.43
N GLY A 201 9.57 17.15 -6.04
CA GLY A 201 9.11 16.73 -7.35
C GLY A 201 8.51 15.32 -7.42
N LEU A 202 7.87 14.84 -6.35
CA LEU A 202 7.35 13.48 -6.26
C LEU A 202 6.33 13.14 -7.37
N GLU A 203 5.41 14.06 -7.70
CA GLU A 203 4.47 13.87 -8.81
C GLU A 203 5.20 13.78 -10.18
N ALA A 204 6.25 14.56 -10.37
CA ALA A 204 7.07 14.47 -11.58
C ALA A 204 7.89 13.17 -11.63
N ALA A 205 8.33 12.66 -10.47
CA ALA A 205 8.98 11.36 -10.37
C ALA A 205 8.02 10.22 -10.71
N MET A 206 6.77 10.28 -10.24
CA MET A 206 5.72 9.30 -10.60
C MET A 206 5.49 9.26 -12.12
N ALA A 207 5.49 10.42 -12.79
CA ALA A 207 5.33 10.51 -14.24
C ALA A 207 6.49 9.87 -15.05
N ARG A 208 7.58 9.48 -14.38
CA ARG A 208 8.69 8.72 -15.00
C ARG A 208 8.65 7.21 -14.71
N VAL A 209 7.74 6.74 -13.85
CA VAL A 209 7.58 5.30 -13.56
C VAL A 209 6.94 4.62 -14.76
N SER A 210 7.73 3.85 -15.51
CA SER A 210 7.33 3.17 -16.75
C SER A 210 7.20 1.65 -16.64
N CYS A 211 7.47 1.06 -15.47
CA CYS A 211 7.33 -0.38 -15.26
C CYS A 211 5.87 -0.83 -15.45
N PRO A 212 5.63 -2.13 -15.79
CA PRO A 212 4.28 -2.69 -15.85
C PRO A 212 3.49 -2.45 -14.56
N ALA A 213 2.21 -2.07 -14.64
CA ALA A 213 1.38 -1.89 -13.46
C ALA A 213 0.00 -2.54 -13.62
N LEU A 214 -0.33 -3.43 -12.68
CA LEU A 214 -1.63 -4.05 -12.51
C LEU A 214 -2.42 -3.30 -11.45
N GLY A 215 -3.64 -2.89 -11.78
CA GLY A 215 -4.65 -2.45 -10.82
C GLY A 215 -5.67 -3.55 -10.60
N VAL A 216 -5.97 -3.88 -9.34
CA VAL A 216 -7.04 -4.80 -8.95
C VAL A 216 -8.15 -4.00 -8.28
N HIS A 217 -9.34 -4.04 -8.87
CA HIS A 217 -10.53 -3.36 -8.37
C HIS A 217 -11.61 -4.38 -7.99
N PHE A 218 -12.35 -4.10 -6.93
CA PHE A 218 -13.47 -4.93 -6.46
C PHE A 218 -14.80 -4.20 -6.66
N GLU A 219 -15.80 -4.90 -7.21
CA GLU A 219 -17.10 -4.34 -7.61
C GLU A 219 -17.78 -3.55 -6.49
N HIS A 220 -17.70 -4.04 -5.25
CA HIS A 220 -18.32 -3.44 -4.09
C HIS A 220 -17.37 -2.67 -3.18
N ASP A 221 -16.20 -2.26 -3.71
CA ASP A 221 -15.27 -1.41 -2.95
C ASP A 221 -15.80 0.02 -2.80
N ALA A 222 -16.42 0.26 -1.66
CA ALA A 222 -16.98 1.57 -1.34
C ALA A 222 -15.93 2.59 -0.86
N LEU A 223 -14.72 2.12 -0.46
CA LEU A 223 -13.64 2.98 0.03
C LEU A 223 -12.76 3.50 -1.11
N VAL A 224 -12.53 2.65 -2.13
CA VAL A 224 -11.67 2.98 -3.27
C VAL A 224 -12.45 2.70 -4.57
N PRO A 225 -13.36 3.60 -4.98
CA PRO A 225 -14.08 3.46 -6.24
C PRO A 225 -13.10 3.51 -7.42
N GLU A 226 -13.42 2.80 -8.49
CA GLU A 226 -12.55 2.61 -9.66
C GLU A 226 -11.94 3.92 -10.24
N PRO A 227 -12.64 5.07 -10.27
CA PRO A 227 -12.02 6.32 -10.73
C PRO A 227 -10.78 6.75 -9.93
N THR A 228 -10.66 6.35 -8.66
CA THR A 228 -9.46 6.64 -7.85
C THR A 228 -8.25 5.82 -8.31
N LEU A 229 -8.46 4.58 -8.74
CA LEU A 229 -7.44 3.72 -9.34
C LEU A 229 -6.98 4.29 -10.69
N HIS A 230 -7.92 4.68 -11.56
CA HIS A 230 -7.59 5.35 -12.81
C HIS A 230 -6.79 6.64 -12.59
N HIS A 231 -7.14 7.41 -11.55
CA HIS A 231 -6.38 8.61 -11.18
C HIS A 231 -4.94 8.26 -10.76
N LEU A 232 -4.73 7.18 -10.01
CA LEU A 232 -3.39 6.74 -9.60
C LEU A 232 -2.57 6.26 -10.80
N LEU A 233 -3.15 5.39 -11.65
CA LEU A 233 -2.48 4.89 -12.84
C LEU A 233 -2.16 6.02 -13.84
N GLY A 234 -3.03 7.03 -13.93
CA GLY A 234 -2.82 8.22 -14.78
C GLY A 234 -1.68 9.13 -14.34
N LYS A 235 -1.16 8.96 -13.10
CA LYS A 235 0.05 9.67 -12.63
C LYS A 235 1.35 9.02 -13.06
N LEU A 236 1.30 7.77 -13.51
CA LEU A 236 2.48 7.02 -13.94
C LEU A 236 2.87 7.38 -15.39
N GLY A 237 4.14 7.26 -15.69
CA GLY A 237 4.68 7.40 -17.02
C GLY A 237 4.18 6.33 -18.00
N PRO A 238 4.60 6.38 -19.27
CA PRO A 238 4.19 5.41 -20.27
C PRO A 238 4.70 4.01 -19.94
N GLY A 239 3.85 2.99 -20.10
CA GLY A 239 4.18 1.59 -19.82
C GLY A 239 2.94 0.70 -19.83
N PRO A 240 3.10 -0.63 -19.82
CA PRO A 240 1.98 -1.56 -19.79
C PRO A 240 1.08 -1.33 -18.58
N ARG A 241 -0.23 -1.28 -18.80
CA ARG A 241 -1.23 -1.10 -17.74
C ARG A 241 -2.36 -2.10 -17.95
N ARG A 242 -2.79 -2.75 -16.85
CA ARG A 242 -3.94 -3.66 -16.84
C ARG A 242 -4.78 -3.37 -15.61
N ILE A 243 -6.10 -3.43 -15.77
CA ILE A 243 -7.04 -3.38 -14.64
C ILE A 243 -7.83 -4.69 -14.65
N GLU A 244 -7.71 -5.43 -13.56
CA GLU A 244 -8.51 -6.59 -13.25
C GLU A 244 -9.67 -6.21 -12.34
N ARG A 245 -10.88 -6.61 -12.74
CA ARG A 245 -12.09 -6.38 -11.97
C ARG A 245 -12.58 -7.69 -11.39
N PHE A 246 -12.84 -7.70 -10.10
CA PHE A 246 -13.36 -8.85 -9.39
C PHE A 246 -14.77 -8.57 -8.89
N ASP A 247 -15.68 -9.44 -9.26
CA ASP A 247 -17.00 -9.57 -8.67
C ASP A 247 -17.02 -10.73 -7.66
N ALA A 248 -18.16 -10.96 -7.02
CA ALA A 248 -18.31 -12.03 -6.05
C ALA A 248 -18.15 -13.44 -6.66
N SER A 249 -18.52 -13.62 -7.94
CA SER A 249 -18.43 -14.90 -8.62
C SER A 249 -16.99 -15.31 -8.91
N ARG A 250 -16.18 -14.34 -9.33
CA ARG A 250 -14.75 -14.55 -9.61
C ARG A 250 -13.92 -14.69 -8.33
N LEU A 251 -14.34 -14.02 -7.24
CA LEU A 251 -13.60 -14.03 -5.98
C LEU A 251 -13.98 -15.19 -5.05
N GLY A 252 -15.18 -15.76 -5.18
CA GLY A 252 -15.72 -16.76 -4.26
C GLY A 252 -16.22 -16.20 -2.93
N THR A 253 -16.22 -14.87 -2.77
CA THR A 253 -16.75 -14.13 -1.62
C THR A 253 -17.21 -12.75 -2.07
N GLN A 254 -17.79 -11.95 -1.17
CA GLN A 254 -18.14 -10.56 -1.50
C GLN A 254 -16.88 -9.78 -1.90
N ALA A 255 -16.90 -9.20 -3.11
CA ALA A 255 -15.80 -8.45 -3.69
C ALA A 255 -15.78 -7.02 -3.16
N ASP A 256 -15.30 -6.84 -1.93
CA ASP A 256 -15.14 -5.54 -1.27
C ASP A 256 -13.69 -5.26 -0.86
N HIS A 257 -13.49 -4.11 -0.24
CA HIS A 257 -12.17 -3.60 0.12
C HIS A 257 -11.31 -4.55 0.96
N PHE A 258 -11.92 -5.36 1.85
CA PHE A 258 -11.18 -6.19 2.80
C PHE A 258 -11.43 -7.70 2.65
N ARG A 259 -12.63 -8.12 2.19
CA ARG A 259 -13.00 -9.55 2.18
C ARG A 259 -12.20 -10.39 1.21
N TRP A 260 -11.65 -9.79 0.16
CA TRP A 260 -10.76 -10.48 -0.77
C TRP A 260 -9.58 -11.18 -0.07
N MET A 261 -9.12 -10.66 1.10
CA MET A 261 -8.05 -11.27 1.87
C MET A 261 -8.42 -12.63 2.49
N ARG A 262 -9.71 -12.96 2.57
CA ARG A 262 -10.20 -14.27 3.05
C ARG A 262 -10.13 -15.35 1.99
N GLU A 263 -10.31 -14.95 0.73
CA GLU A 263 -10.26 -15.83 -0.47
C GLU A 263 -9.27 -15.22 -1.47
N PRO A 264 -7.96 -15.20 -1.14
CA PRO A 264 -6.98 -14.42 -1.91
C PRO A 264 -6.51 -15.13 -3.19
N ALA A 265 -6.86 -16.39 -3.41
CA ALA A 265 -6.27 -17.23 -4.47
C ALA A 265 -6.44 -16.62 -5.87
N ALA A 266 -7.64 -16.14 -6.21
CA ALA A 266 -7.91 -15.55 -7.53
C ALA A 266 -7.14 -14.24 -7.75
N VAL A 267 -7.00 -13.42 -6.70
CA VAL A 267 -6.19 -12.18 -6.75
C VAL A 267 -4.72 -12.52 -6.88
N ALA A 268 -4.23 -13.51 -6.12
CA ALA A 268 -2.85 -13.98 -6.20
C ALA A 268 -2.49 -14.51 -7.59
N ALA A 269 -3.38 -15.31 -8.21
CA ALA A 269 -3.18 -15.80 -9.57
C ALA A 269 -3.09 -14.65 -10.58
N ALA A 270 -3.99 -13.66 -10.52
CA ALA A 270 -3.96 -12.51 -11.41
C ALA A 270 -2.70 -11.64 -11.24
N VAL A 271 -2.22 -11.50 -9.99
CA VAL A 271 -0.97 -10.78 -9.69
C VAL A 271 0.23 -11.57 -10.23
N ALA A 272 0.32 -12.88 -9.97
CA ALA A 272 1.41 -13.71 -10.45
C ALA A 272 1.51 -13.75 -11.98
N ASP A 273 0.36 -13.80 -12.68
CA ASP A 273 0.27 -13.77 -14.13
C ASP A 273 0.78 -12.45 -14.74
N TRP A 274 0.69 -11.36 -14.01
CA TRP A 274 1.10 -10.03 -14.46
C TRP A 274 2.54 -9.67 -14.13
N LEU A 275 3.07 -10.18 -13.03
CA LEU A 275 4.40 -9.79 -12.57
C LEU A 275 5.48 -10.19 -13.60
N PRO A 276 6.51 -9.34 -13.81
CA PRO A 276 7.66 -9.69 -14.64
C PRO A 276 8.53 -10.71 -13.89
N LEU A 277 8.21 -11.98 -14.05
CA LEU A 277 8.93 -13.09 -13.47
C LEU A 277 10.01 -13.57 -14.44
N SER A 278 11.16 -13.99 -13.91
CA SER A 278 12.18 -14.68 -14.71
C SER A 278 11.64 -16.01 -15.22
N PRO A 279 12.07 -16.47 -16.44
CA PRO A 279 11.66 -17.74 -16.99
C PRO A 279 12.04 -18.95 -16.15
#